data_23b6fff0ac3388de26d22f1820ca470d
#
_entry.id   23b6fff0ac3388de26d22f1820ca470d
#
_cell.length_a   1.000
_cell.length_b   1.000
_cell.length_c   1.000
_cell.angle_alpha   90.00
_cell.angle_beta   90.00
_cell.angle_gamma   90.00
#
_symmetry.space_group_name_H-M   'P 1'
#
loop_
_entity.id
_entity.type
_entity.pdbx_description
1 polymer ?
#
loop_
_entity_poly.entity_id
_entity_poly.type
_entity_poly.pdbx_seq_one_letter_code
_entity_poly.pdbx_strand_id
1 'polypeptide(L)'
;MDAKREKLSSRLGFIFLSAGCAIGLGNIWRFPYMVGKYGGGAFVLVYLFFLIILGLPIIVMEYAVGRGSGKSVARSFHILEKPKQKWHIFSYVAMLGNYLLVMFYTTISGWMLAYFWKFINGTFSGA
;
A
#
# COMPACT_ATOMS: atom_id res chain seq x y z
N MET A 1 -5.73 -19.29 -24.08
CA MET A 1 -6.91 -18.64 -23.48
C MET A 1 -6.49 -17.25 -23.02
N ASP A 2 -6.76 -16.25 -23.83
CA ASP A 2 -6.56 -14.85 -23.46
C ASP A 2 -7.68 -14.46 -22.50
N ALA A 3 -7.39 -14.53 -21.20
CA ALA A 3 -8.30 -14.04 -20.19
C ALA A 3 -8.49 -12.54 -20.44
N LYS A 4 -9.69 -12.18 -20.89
CA LYS A 4 -10.10 -10.80 -21.13
C LYS A 4 -9.90 -10.01 -19.84
N ARG A 5 -8.90 -9.13 -19.81
CA ARG A 5 -8.58 -8.35 -18.63
C ARG A 5 -9.78 -7.48 -18.26
N GLU A 6 -10.28 -7.61 -17.05
CA GLU A 6 -11.29 -6.71 -16.52
C GLU A 6 -10.73 -5.28 -16.49
N LYS A 7 -11.46 -4.37 -17.10
CA LYS A 7 -11.12 -2.94 -17.13
C LYS A 7 -12.16 -2.19 -16.32
N LEU A 8 -11.70 -1.33 -15.42
CA LEU A 8 -12.58 -0.39 -14.77
C LEU A 8 -13.15 0.57 -15.82
N SER A 9 -14.46 0.51 -16.02
CA SER A 9 -15.17 1.29 -17.03
C SER A 9 -15.33 2.76 -16.65
N SER A 10 -15.17 3.10 -15.37
CA SER A 10 -15.42 4.43 -14.81
C SER A 10 -14.13 5.04 -14.23
N ARG A 11 -13.88 6.32 -14.56
CA ARG A 11 -12.80 7.10 -13.94
C ARG A 11 -12.99 7.25 -12.44
N LEU A 12 -14.24 7.46 -12.00
CA LEU A 12 -14.58 7.53 -10.58
C LEU A 12 -14.31 6.21 -9.87
N GLY A 13 -14.68 5.08 -10.48
CA GLY A 13 -14.37 3.75 -9.94
C GLY A 13 -12.86 3.54 -9.74
N PHE A 14 -12.03 4.00 -10.69
CA PHE A 14 -10.58 3.95 -10.55
C PHE A 14 -10.08 4.81 -9.40
N ILE A 15 -10.58 6.04 -9.26
CA ILE A 15 -10.18 6.96 -8.18
C ILE A 15 -10.56 6.39 -6.81
N PHE A 16 -11.79 5.90 -6.65
CA PHE A 16 -12.24 5.31 -5.39
C PHE A 16 -11.47 4.04 -5.03
N LEU A 17 -11.18 3.18 -6.00
CA LEU A 17 -10.36 1.99 -5.78
C LEU A 17 -8.94 2.37 -5.37
N SER A 18 -8.33 3.33 -6.07
CA SER A 18 -6.98 3.81 -5.75
C SER A 18 -6.92 4.47 -4.37
N ALA A 19 -7.92 5.30 -4.03
CA ALA A 19 -8.02 5.91 -2.71
C ALA A 19 -8.20 4.85 -1.61
N GLY A 20 -9.07 3.86 -1.83
CA GLY A 20 -9.28 2.75 -0.88
C GLY A 20 -8.02 1.91 -0.65
N CYS A 21 -7.23 1.68 -1.72
CA CYS A 21 -5.94 1.00 -1.60
C CYS A 21 -4.87 1.86 -0.89
N ALA A 22 -4.95 3.19 -1.02
CA ALA A 22 -3.99 4.11 -0.41
C ALA A 22 -4.25 4.35 1.08
N ILE A 23 -5.52 4.27 1.52
CA ILE A 23 -5.89 4.46 2.92
C ILE A 23 -5.61 3.18 3.69
N GLY A 24 -4.49 3.17 4.41
CA GLY A 24 -4.08 2.04 5.25
C GLY A 24 -3.99 2.41 6.72
N LEU A 25 -3.74 1.42 7.57
CA LEU A 25 -3.53 1.59 9.02
C LEU A 25 -2.42 2.60 9.34
N GLY A 26 -1.42 2.71 8.48
CA GLY A 26 -0.36 3.69 8.60
C GLY A 26 -0.87 5.13 8.64
N ASN A 27 -1.85 5.44 7.80
CA ASN A 27 -2.41 6.78 7.68
C ASN A 27 -3.30 7.15 8.88
N ILE A 28 -4.04 6.17 9.41
CA ILE A 28 -5.02 6.40 10.48
C ILE A 28 -4.35 6.37 11.85
N TRP A 29 -3.39 5.49 12.05
CA TRP A 29 -2.78 5.27 13.36
C TRP A 29 -1.35 5.82 13.45
N ARG A 30 -0.44 5.33 12.58
CA ARG A 30 0.99 5.63 12.72
C ARG A 30 1.34 7.07 12.36
N PHE A 31 0.75 7.60 11.30
CA PHE A 31 1.04 8.95 10.83
C PHE A 31 0.65 10.03 11.86
N PRO A 32 -0.58 10.05 12.44
CA PRO A 32 -0.93 11.02 13.47
C PRO A 32 -0.04 10.92 14.72
N TYR A 33 0.32 9.71 15.13
CA TYR A 33 1.26 9.50 16.23
C TYR A 33 2.64 10.12 15.94
N MET A 34 3.18 9.89 14.74
CA MET A 34 4.47 10.45 14.34
C MET A 34 4.43 11.98 14.25
N VAL A 35 3.34 12.55 13.73
CA VAL A 35 3.11 14.00 13.70
C VAL A 35 3.17 14.58 15.11
N GLY A 36 2.46 14.00 16.06
CA GLY A 36 2.47 14.45 17.45
C GLY A 36 3.84 14.34 18.12
N LYS A 37 4.60 13.28 17.81
CA LYS A 37 5.90 13.01 18.42
C LYS A 37 7.04 13.85 17.86
N TYR A 38 7.03 14.19 16.58
CA TYR A 38 8.17 14.78 15.86
C TYR A 38 7.95 16.23 15.42
N GLY A 39 7.22 17.03 16.19
CA GLY A 39 7.13 18.47 15.97
C GLY A 39 5.93 18.96 15.15
N GLY A 40 4.88 18.15 15.06
CA GLY A 40 3.60 18.59 14.51
C GLY A 40 3.69 19.07 13.06
N GLY A 41 3.39 20.34 12.83
CA GLY A 41 3.37 20.93 11.49
C GLY A 41 4.71 20.91 10.76
N ALA A 42 5.84 21.04 11.47
CA ALA A 42 7.16 20.97 10.85
C ALA A 42 7.43 19.57 10.26
N PHE A 43 7.08 18.53 10.99
CA PHE A 43 7.15 17.15 10.46
C PHE A 43 6.30 16.98 9.21
N VAL A 44 5.07 17.51 9.20
CA VAL A 44 4.16 17.42 8.04
C VAL A 44 4.76 18.11 6.82
N LEU A 45 5.37 19.29 6.97
CA LEU A 45 6.02 20.00 5.86
C LEU A 45 7.18 19.19 5.26
N VAL A 46 8.05 18.64 6.10
CA VAL A 46 9.16 17.79 5.67
C VAL A 46 8.63 16.53 4.97
N TYR A 47 7.59 15.91 5.53
CA TYR A 47 6.94 14.76 4.92
C TYR A 47 6.36 15.08 3.53
N LEU A 48 5.66 16.21 3.37
CA LEU A 48 5.12 16.63 2.07
C LEU A 48 6.22 16.90 1.04
N PHE A 49 7.33 17.51 1.47
CA PHE A 49 8.48 17.73 0.61
C PHE A 49 9.03 16.41 0.05
N PHE A 50 9.27 15.41 0.92
CA PHE A 50 9.73 14.09 0.49
C PHE A 50 8.68 13.33 -0.30
N LEU A 51 7.40 13.49 0.01
CA LEU A 51 6.31 12.87 -0.73
C LEU A 51 6.30 13.34 -2.20
N ILE A 52 6.55 14.63 -2.45
CA ILE A 52 6.61 15.17 -3.80
C ILE A 52 7.89 14.68 -4.51
N ILE A 53 9.04 14.79 -3.88
CA ILE A 53 10.32 14.48 -4.53
C ILE A 53 10.53 12.98 -4.75
N LEU A 54 10.13 12.15 -3.80
CA LEU A 54 10.33 10.70 -3.87
C LEU A 54 9.05 9.94 -4.22
N GLY A 55 7.92 10.34 -3.65
CA GLY A 55 6.65 9.64 -3.83
C GLY A 55 6.12 9.71 -5.25
N LEU A 56 6.12 10.90 -5.87
CA LEU A 56 5.63 11.05 -7.24
C LEU A 56 6.43 10.23 -8.26
N PRO A 57 7.78 10.30 -8.29
CA PRO A 57 8.56 9.45 -9.20
C PRO A 57 8.32 7.95 -8.99
N ILE A 58 8.22 7.50 -7.74
CA ILE A 58 7.96 6.09 -7.43
C ILE A 58 6.61 5.65 -7.98
N ILE A 59 5.55 6.42 -7.74
CA ILE A 59 4.20 6.12 -8.25
C ILE A 59 4.19 6.10 -9.79
N VAL A 60 4.86 7.05 -10.43
CA VAL A 60 4.95 7.07 -11.90
C VAL A 60 5.66 5.82 -12.42
N MET A 61 6.74 5.38 -11.78
CA MET A 61 7.45 4.15 -12.15
C MET A 61 6.57 2.91 -11.96
N GLU A 62 5.84 2.82 -10.86
CA GLU A 62 4.91 1.70 -10.60
C GLU A 62 3.81 1.63 -11.66
N TYR A 63 3.21 2.77 -12.00
CA TYR A 63 2.21 2.83 -13.07
C TYR A 63 2.80 2.49 -14.44
N ALA A 64 4.03 2.92 -14.74
CA ALA A 64 4.71 2.59 -16.00
C ALA A 64 4.91 1.08 -16.13
N VAL A 65 5.40 0.41 -15.08
CA VAL A 65 5.56 -1.05 -15.04
C VAL A 65 4.21 -1.77 -15.17
N GLY A 66 3.21 -1.32 -14.41
CA GLY A 66 1.87 -1.91 -14.44
C GLY A 66 1.18 -1.78 -15.80
N ARG A 67 1.32 -0.62 -16.45
CA ARG A 67 0.75 -0.36 -17.79
C ARG A 67 1.52 -1.07 -18.90
N GLY A 68 2.86 -1.04 -18.81
CA GLY A 68 3.74 -1.65 -19.81
C GLY A 68 3.60 -3.17 -19.87
N SER A 69 3.48 -3.82 -18.72
CA SER A 69 3.32 -5.27 -18.65
C SER A 69 1.89 -5.74 -18.88
N GLY A 70 0.90 -4.97 -18.43
CA GLY A 70 -0.49 -5.37 -18.41
C GLY A 70 -0.79 -6.63 -17.58
N LYS A 71 0.11 -7.05 -16.71
CA LYS A 71 0.01 -8.27 -15.89
C LYS A 71 0.19 -7.94 -14.39
N SER A 72 0.01 -8.96 -13.54
CA SER A 72 0.32 -8.85 -12.11
C SER A 72 1.82 -8.67 -11.87
N VAL A 73 2.19 -8.16 -10.69
CA VAL A 73 3.59 -7.95 -10.27
C VAL A 73 4.45 -9.18 -10.48
N ALA A 74 3.90 -10.38 -10.21
CA ALA A 74 4.60 -11.66 -10.39
C ALA A 74 5.07 -11.92 -11.83
N ARG A 75 4.37 -11.39 -12.83
CA ARG A 75 4.69 -11.59 -14.26
C ARG A 75 5.19 -10.33 -14.96
N SER A 76 5.03 -9.16 -14.36
CA SER A 76 5.39 -7.89 -14.98
C SER A 76 6.86 -7.83 -15.36
N PHE A 77 7.73 -8.17 -14.43
CA PHE A 77 9.18 -8.12 -14.67
C PHE A 77 9.65 -9.19 -15.66
N HIS A 78 9.02 -10.37 -15.69
CA HIS A 78 9.30 -11.39 -16.71
C HIS A 78 9.00 -10.92 -18.13
N ILE A 79 7.95 -10.11 -18.32
CA ILE A 79 7.54 -9.63 -19.65
C ILE A 79 8.37 -8.44 -20.10
N LEU A 80 8.76 -7.57 -19.15
CA LEU A 80 9.53 -6.36 -19.45
C LEU A 80 11.04 -6.61 -19.47
N GLU A 81 11.48 -7.79 -19.03
CA GLU A 81 12.89 -8.17 -18.97
C GLU A 81 13.49 -8.32 -20.38
N LYS A 82 14.66 -7.73 -20.58
CA LYS A 82 15.45 -7.91 -21.82
C LYS A 82 16.31 -9.18 -21.72
N PRO A 83 16.68 -9.80 -22.87
CA PRO A 83 17.59 -10.93 -22.88
C PRO A 83 18.87 -10.65 -22.06
N LYS A 84 19.28 -11.58 -21.20
CA LYS A 84 20.43 -11.50 -20.27
C LYS A 84 20.20 -10.68 -18.99
N GLN A 85 19.04 -10.10 -18.74
CA GLN A 85 18.70 -9.47 -17.47
C GLN A 85 18.04 -10.50 -16.54
N LYS A 86 18.04 -10.24 -15.23
CA LYS A 86 17.47 -11.13 -14.22
C LYS A 86 16.44 -10.40 -13.34
N TRP A 87 15.68 -9.48 -13.93
CA TRP A 87 14.68 -8.70 -13.22
C TRP A 87 13.50 -9.54 -12.71
N HIS A 88 13.27 -10.72 -13.28
CA HIS A 88 12.28 -11.68 -12.77
C HIS A 88 12.48 -12.05 -11.30
N ILE A 89 13.73 -12.01 -10.80
CA ILE A 89 14.03 -12.28 -9.39
C ILE A 89 13.34 -11.27 -8.49
N PHE A 90 13.23 -10.02 -8.92
CA PHE A 90 12.54 -8.97 -8.17
C PHE A 90 11.05 -9.27 -7.97
N SER A 91 10.41 -9.99 -8.89
CA SER A 91 9.03 -10.44 -8.73
C SER A 91 8.85 -11.31 -7.49
N TYR A 92 9.78 -12.22 -7.24
CA TYR A 92 9.74 -13.09 -6.05
C TYR A 92 9.96 -12.30 -4.75
N VAL A 93 10.90 -11.34 -4.77
CA VAL A 93 11.13 -10.45 -3.62
C VAL A 93 9.90 -9.60 -3.32
N ALA A 94 9.24 -9.06 -4.35
CA ALA A 94 8.01 -8.30 -4.21
C ALA A 94 6.85 -9.16 -3.67
N MET A 95 6.73 -10.40 -4.13
CA MET A 95 5.73 -11.34 -3.61
C MET A 95 5.98 -11.66 -2.12
N LEU A 96 7.23 -11.92 -1.75
CA LEU A 96 7.60 -12.16 -0.36
C LEU A 96 7.27 -10.95 0.52
N GLY A 97 7.60 -9.74 0.06
CA GLY A 97 7.27 -8.49 0.75
C GLY A 97 5.77 -8.33 0.97
N ASN A 98 4.95 -8.61 -0.04
CA ASN A 98 3.50 -8.59 0.10
C ASN A 98 2.98 -9.63 1.09
N TYR A 99 3.56 -10.82 1.12
CA TYR A 99 3.21 -11.87 2.07
C TYR A 99 3.48 -11.43 3.52
N LEU A 100 4.66 -10.90 3.79
CA LEU A 100 5.04 -10.37 5.11
C LEU A 100 4.11 -9.22 5.53
N LEU A 101 3.77 -8.36 4.59
CA LEU A 101 2.86 -7.23 4.83
C LEU A 101 1.45 -7.73 5.21
N VAL A 102 0.91 -8.71 4.52
CA VAL A 102 -0.40 -9.30 4.83
C VAL A 102 -0.38 -9.96 6.22
N MET A 103 0.68 -10.67 6.58
CA MET A 103 0.83 -11.25 7.92
C MET A 103 0.78 -10.17 9.01
N PHE A 104 1.51 -9.07 8.83
CA PHE A 104 1.50 -7.93 9.74
C PHE A 104 0.09 -7.30 9.86
N TYR A 105 -0.57 -7.04 8.73
CA TYR A 105 -1.92 -6.46 8.73
C TYR A 105 -2.96 -7.35 9.41
N THR A 106 -2.87 -8.66 9.20
CA THR A 106 -3.77 -9.63 9.84
C THR A 106 -3.64 -9.59 11.36
N THR A 107 -2.42 -9.50 11.88
CA THR A 107 -2.17 -9.38 13.32
C THR A 107 -2.77 -8.11 13.91
N ILE A 108 -2.57 -6.97 13.26
CA ILE A 108 -3.12 -5.68 13.73
C ILE A 108 -4.66 -5.67 13.63
N SER A 109 -5.23 -6.25 12.57
CA SER A 109 -6.67 -6.39 12.43
C SER A 109 -7.28 -7.20 13.58
N GLY A 110 -6.60 -8.27 14.00
CA GLY A 110 -6.98 -9.05 15.17
C GLY A 110 -6.98 -8.23 16.47
N TRP A 111 -5.96 -7.38 16.66
CA TRP A 111 -5.92 -6.47 17.80
C TRP A 111 -7.06 -5.45 17.78
N MET A 112 -7.35 -4.87 16.61
CA MET A 112 -8.45 -3.92 16.48
C MET A 112 -9.80 -4.55 16.84
N LEU A 113 -10.06 -5.79 16.39
CA LEU A 113 -11.26 -6.54 16.77
C LEU A 113 -11.32 -6.81 18.27
N ALA A 114 -10.20 -7.18 18.89
CA ALA A 114 -10.12 -7.39 20.33
C ALA A 114 -10.39 -6.10 21.12
N TYR A 115 -9.85 -4.96 20.68
CA TYR A 115 -10.13 -3.65 21.29
C TYR A 115 -11.59 -3.24 21.12
N PHE A 116 -12.16 -3.44 19.95
CA PHE A 116 -13.57 -3.18 19.68
C PHE A 116 -14.48 -3.99 20.62
N TRP A 117 -14.18 -5.28 20.79
CA TRP A 117 -14.92 -6.14 21.72
C TRP A 117 -14.81 -5.67 23.17
N LYS A 118 -13.61 -5.32 23.63
CA LYS A 118 -13.37 -4.78 24.96
C LYS A 118 -14.11 -3.46 25.19
N PHE A 119 -14.18 -2.62 24.16
CA PHE A 119 -14.91 -1.34 24.22
C PHE A 119 -16.42 -1.57 24.40
N ILE A 120 -17.02 -2.47 23.62
CA ILE A 120 -18.45 -2.81 23.76
C ILE A 120 -18.76 -3.38 25.14
N ASN A 121 -17.90 -4.23 25.68
CA ASN A 121 -18.09 -4.85 26.99
C ASN A 121 -17.77 -3.91 28.17
N GLY A 122 -17.48 -2.63 27.91
CA GLY A 122 -17.24 -1.64 28.96
C GLY A 122 -15.97 -1.88 29.79
N THR A 123 -15.03 -2.72 29.32
CA THR A 123 -13.81 -3.06 30.06
C THR A 123 -12.93 -1.82 30.32
N PHE A 124 -13.10 -0.75 29.56
CA PHE A 124 -12.39 0.52 29.71
C PHE A 124 -13.17 1.58 30.51
N SER A 125 -14.39 1.30 30.95
CA SER A 125 -15.22 2.26 31.70
C SER A 125 -14.88 2.35 33.21
N GLY A 126 -13.86 1.64 33.65
CA GLY A 126 -13.40 1.61 35.04
C GLY A 126 -11.96 2.02 35.27
N ALA A 127 -11.33 2.71 34.28
CA ALA A 127 -9.96 3.21 34.42
C ALA A 127 -9.95 4.74 34.48
#